data_bb77ca9a227c4847013484373f06af22
#
_entry.id   bb77ca9a227c4847013484373f06af22
#
_cell.length_a   1.000
_cell.length_b   1.000
_cell.length_c   1.000
_cell.angle_alpha   90.00
_cell.angle_beta   90.00
_cell.angle_gamma   90.00
#
_symmetry.space_group_name_H-M   'P 1'
#
loop_
_entity.id
_entity.type
_entity.pdbx_description
1 polymer ?
#
loop_
_entity_poly.entity_id
_entity_poly.type
_entity_poly.pdbx_seq_one_letter_code
_entity_poly.pdbx_strand_id
1 'polypeptide(L)'
;MLKAPRFVLALFGALLISGCAARSVHVAQLKDQPARYYNKTVSVNGVVTRSWGLPLVPFQFYSVDDGTGQITVIGHSGRVPSTGTRVNVKGRVNELASFGGQSLGLHLDETKRKIKY
;
A
#
# COMPACT_ATOMS: atom_id res chain seq x y z
N MET A 1 11.37 -40.29 21.76
CA MET A 1 11.34 -40.75 20.38
C MET A 1 10.15 -40.24 19.60
N LEU A 2 8.99 -40.40 20.16
CA LEU A 2 7.75 -40.01 19.43
C LEU A 2 7.45 -38.54 19.42
N LYS A 3 8.26 -37.73 20.09
CA LYS A 3 8.02 -36.31 20.28
C LYS A 3 8.47 -35.43 19.09
N ALA A 4 9.44 -35.90 18.33
CA ALA A 4 10.01 -35.12 17.23
C ALA A 4 8.99 -34.72 16.15
N PRO A 5 8.07 -35.59 15.71
CA PRO A 5 7.09 -35.18 14.69
C PRO A 5 6.16 -34.08 15.15
N ARG A 6 5.90 -34.00 16.43
CA ARG A 6 5.00 -32.96 16.97
C ARG A 6 5.59 -31.56 16.88
N PHE A 7 6.90 -31.46 17.13
CA PHE A 7 7.58 -30.16 17.01
C PHE A 7 7.62 -29.65 15.58
N VAL A 8 7.80 -30.52 14.63
CA VAL A 8 7.84 -30.17 13.23
C VAL A 8 6.50 -29.61 12.79
N LEU A 9 5.40 -30.16 13.23
CA LEU A 9 4.07 -29.68 12.89
C LEU A 9 3.79 -28.29 13.45
N ALA A 10 4.25 -28.00 14.65
CA ALA A 10 4.06 -26.68 15.24
C ALA A 10 4.80 -25.58 14.47
N LEU A 11 6.02 -25.85 14.06
CA LEU A 11 6.81 -24.91 13.28
C LEU A 11 6.17 -24.63 11.92
N PHE A 12 5.64 -25.66 11.31
CA PHE A 12 5.00 -25.51 10.00
C PHE A 12 3.76 -24.63 10.08
N GLY A 13 2.96 -24.76 11.14
CA GLY A 13 1.79 -23.91 11.33
C GLY A 13 2.14 -22.43 11.48
N ALA A 14 3.21 -22.12 12.20
CA ALA A 14 3.66 -20.75 12.39
C ALA A 14 4.09 -20.08 11.07
N LEU A 15 4.75 -20.82 10.20
CA LEU A 15 5.17 -20.29 8.91
C LEU A 15 4.00 -19.94 8.01
N LEU A 16 2.92 -20.70 8.05
CA LEU A 16 1.73 -20.43 7.24
C LEU A 16 1.05 -19.12 7.64
N ILE A 17 1.04 -18.80 8.92
CA ILE A 17 0.40 -17.57 9.40
C ILE A 17 1.18 -16.33 8.94
N SER A 18 2.49 -16.37 8.95
CA SER A 18 3.31 -15.21 8.63
C SER A 18 3.29 -14.82 7.16
N GLY A 19 2.81 -15.68 6.26
CA GLY A 19 2.77 -15.43 4.84
C GLY A 19 1.61 -14.56 4.34
N CYS A 20 0.64 -14.21 5.20
CA CYS A 20 -0.61 -13.59 4.76
C CYS A 20 -0.67 -12.07 4.95
N ALA A 21 0.27 -11.46 5.67
CA ALA A 21 0.23 -10.03 5.98
C ALA A 21 0.94 -9.20 4.91
N ALA A 22 0.34 -8.05 4.54
CA ALA A 22 1.00 -7.09 3.69
C ALA A 22 2.23 -6.51 4.41
N ARG A 23 3.34 -6.40 3.68
CA ARG A 23 4.57 -5.86 4.24
C ARG A 23 4.47 -4.36 4.43
N SER A 24 4.80 -3.89 5.62
CA SER A 24 4.90 -2.47 5.91
C SER A 24 6.22 -1.93 5.36
N VAL A 25 6.14 -0.88 4.56
CA VAL A 25 7.32 -0.29 3.91
C VAL A 25 7.28 1.24 4.03
N HIS A 26 8.45 1.86 3.88
CA HIS A 26 8.57 3.31 3.74
C HIS A 26 8.54 3.73 2.28
N VAL A 27 7.98 4.90 2.02
CA VAL A 27 7.90 5.42 0.64
C VAL A 27 9.28 5.53 0.01
N ALA A 28 10.28 5.93 0.79
CA ALA A 28 11.66 6.03 0.30
C ALA A 28 12.16 4.67 -0.24
N GLN A 29 11.79 3.58 0.39
CA GLN A 29 12.17 2.24 -0.06
C GLN A 29 11.53 1.90 -1.40
N LEU A 30 10.27 2.27 -1.59
CA LEU A 30 9.56 2.05 -2.85
C LEU A 30 10.19 2.83 -3.99
N LYS A 31 10.58 4.08 -3.71
CA LYS A 31 11.20 4.94 -4.73
C LYS A 31 12.63 4.56 -5.04
N ASP A 32 13.34 4.04 -4.04
CA ASP A 32 14.73 3.63 -4.20
C ASP A 32 14.86 2.31 -4.95
N GLN A 33 13.95 1.38 -4.72
CA GLN A 33 13.97 0.05 -5.32
C GLN A 33 12.60 -0.33 -5.90
N PRO A 34 12.10 0.40 -6.89
CA PRO A 34 10.75 0.16 -7.41
C PRO A 34 10.58 -1.23 -8.03
N ALA A 35 11.62 -1.75 -8.68
CA ALA A 35 11.56 -3.07 -9.29
C ALA A 35 11.36 -4.19 -8.26
N ARG A 36 11.88 -4.01 -7.06
CA ARG A 36 11.72 -4.99 -5.98
C ARG A 36 10.29 -5.10 -5.50
N TYR A 37 9.55 -3.99 -5.50
CA TYR A 37 8.21 -3.93 -4.96
C TYR A 37 7.12 -3.93 -6.03
N TYR A 38 7.51 -3.82 -7.28
CA TYR A 38 6.56 -3.76 -8.39
C TYR A 38 5.59 -4.95 -8.34
N ASN A 39 4.30 -4.64 -8.48
CA ASN A 39 3.22 -5.62 -8.47
C ASN A 39 3.04 -6.38 -7.14
N LYS A 40 3.66 -5.91 -6.08
CA LYS A 40 3.51 -6.48 -4.74
C LYS A 40 2.60 -5.61 -3.89
N THR A 41 1.89 -6.24 -2.98
CA THR A 41 1.03 -5.54 -2.02
C THR A 41 1.87 -5.11 -0.82
N VAL A 42 1.80 -3.83 -0.51
CA VAL A 42 2.53 -3.23 0.60
C VAL A 42 1.59 -2.40 1.46
N SER A 43 2.02 -2.07 2.66
CA SER A 43 1.29 -1.21 3.59
C SER A 43 2.13 0.03 3.87
N VAL A 44 1.53 1.20 3.72
CA VAL A 44 2.17 2.50 3.98
C VAL A 44 1.35 3.26 5.02
N ASN A 45 2.02 3.75 6.05
CA ASN A 45 1.42 4.60 7.07
C ASN A 45 1.87 6.03 6.87
N GLY A 46 0.94 6.95 6.78
CA GLY A 46 1.32 8.34 6.60
C GLY A 46 0.17 9.30 6.74
N VAL A 47 0.40 10.52 6.31
CA VAL A 47 -0.55 11.62 6.36
C VAL A 47 -0.91 12.04 4.94
N VAL A 48 -2.20 12.23 4.70
CA VAL A 48 -2.67 12.72 3.41
C VAL A 48 -2.25 14.17 3.26
N THR A 49 -1.44 14.45 2.23
CA THR A 49 -0.97 15.80 1.96
C THR A 49 -1.74 16.48 0.84
N ARG A 50 -2.40 15.70 0.00
CA ARG A 50 -3.13 16.21 -1.14
C ARG A 50 -4.23 15.23 -1.52
N SER A 51 -5.40 15.74 -1.86
CA SER A 51 -6.52 14.92 -2.29
C SER A 51 -7.19 15.58 -3.46
N TRP A 52 -7.50 14.82 -4.49
CA TRP A 52 -8.30 15.31 -5.59
C TRP A 52 -9.12 14.20 -6.23
N GLY A 53 -10.32 14.53 -6.65
CA GLY A 53 -11.18 13.63 -7.38
C GLY A 53 -11.45 14.21 -8.75
N LEU A 54 -11.65 13.35 -9.71
CA LEU A 54 -12.05 13.76 -11.05
C LEU A 54 -13.54 13.47 -11.21
N PRO A 55 -14.32 14.43 -11.71
CA PRO A 55 -15.72 14.17 -12.01
C PRO A 55 -15.83 13.12 -13.12
N LEU A 56 -16.85 12.28 -13.05
CA LEU A 56 -17.17 11.27 -14.05
C LEU A 56 -16.23 10.03 -14.06
N VAL A 57 -15.26 9.95 -13.14
CA VAL A 57 -14.42 8.76 -13.01
C VAL A 57 -14.68 8.09 -11.65
N PRO A 58 -14.69 6.75 -11.60
CA PRO A 58 -15.02 6.03 -10.37
C PRO A 58 -13.84 5.88 -9.40
N PHE A 59 -12.74 6.52 -9.66
CA PHE A 59 -11.56 6.44 -8.79
C PHE A 59 -11.09 7.82 -8.36
N GLN A 60 -10.29 7.84 -7.31
CA GLN A 60 -9.84 9.04 -6.65
C GLN A 60 -8.33 9.01 -6.49
N PHE A 61 -7.73 10.18 -6.38
CA PHE A 61 -6.30 10.31 -6.17
C PHE A 61 -6.03 11.04 -4.87
N TYR A 62 -5.03 10.56 -4.13
CA TYR A 62 -4.53 11.29 -2.98
C TYR A 62 -3.06 10.94 -2.78
N SER A 63 -2.32 11.86 -2.17
CA SER A 63 -0.92 11.67 -1.84
C SER A 63 -0.75 11.42 -0.37
N VAL A 64 0.13 10.48 -0.03
CA VAL A 64 0.45 10.13 1.35
C VAL A 64 1.93 10.35 1.58
N ASP A 65 2.25 11.07 2.66
CA ASP A 65 3.61 11.33 3.09
C ASP A 65 3.85 10.58 4.41
N ASP A 66 4.82 9.68 4.42
CA ASP A 66 5.17 8.91 5.61
C ASP A 66 6.39 9.46 6.36
N GLY A 67 6.85 10.65 5.99
CA GLY A 67 8.06 11.25 6.54
C GLY A 67 9.33 10.91 5.77
N THR A 68 9.30 9.90 4.92
CA THR A 68 10.43 9.52 4.07
C THR A 68 10.24 9.94 2.61
N GLY A 69 9.01 10.23 2.23
CA GLY A 69 8.65 10.66 0.89
C GLY A 69 7.15 10.62 0.69
N GLN A 70 6.71 11.06 -0.47
CA GLN A 70 5.30 11.06 -0.84
C GLN A 70 5.05 10.07 -1.96
N ILE A 71 3.89 9.42 -1.91
CA ILE A 71 3.45 8.53 -2.96
C ILE A 71 1.99 8.81 -3.30
N THR A 72 1.65 8.74 -4.58
CA THR A 72 0.28 8.86 -5.05
C THR A 72 -0.44 7.55 -4.86
N VAL A 73 -1.67 7.61 -4.36
CA VAL A 73 -2.55 6.46 -4.17
C VAL A 73 -3.78 6.64 -5.05
N ILE A 74 -4.15 5.58 -5.74
CA ILE A 74 -5.39 5.54 -6.51
C ILE A 74 -6.41 4.74 -5.71
N GLY A 75 -7.47 5.42 -5.27
CA GLY A 75 -8.54 4.79 -4.51
C GLY A 75 -9.75 4.51 -5.37
N HIS A 76 -10.44 3.42 -5.06
CA HIS A 76 -11.59 2.95 -5.86
C HIS A 76 -12.90 2.98 -5.10
N SER A 77 -12.91 3.33 -3.83
CA SER A 77 -14.14 3.29 -3.02
C SER A 77 -14.12 4.35 -1.94
N GLY A 78 -15.33 4.78 -1.56
CA GLY A 78 -15.52 5.72 -0.48
C GLY A 78 -15.15 7.14 -0.86
N ARG A 79 -15.02 7.97 0.14
CA ARG A 79 -14.63 9.36 -0.02
C ARG A 79 -13.12 9.50 0.00
N VAL A 80 -12.61 10.44 -0.77
CA VAL A 80 -11.21 10.81 -0.70
C VAL A 80 -10.90 11.30 0.72
N PRO A 81 -9.85 10.77 1.39
CA PRO A 81 -9.48 11.28 2.70
C PRO A 81 -9.08 12.74 2.63
N SER A 82 -9.44 13.50 3.64
CA SER A 82 -9.07 14.93 3.71
C SER A 82 -7.58 15.09 3.99
N THR A 83 -7.01 16.18 3.49
CA THR A 83 -5.63 16.57 3.79
C THR A 83 -5.45 16.66 5.31
N GLY A 84 -4.35 16.12 5.81
CA GLY A 84 -4.06 16.07 7.23
C GLY A 84 -4.51 14.79 7.93
N THR A 85 -5.26 13.94 7.24
CA THR A 85 -5.74 12.68 7.82
C THR A 85 -4.63 11.65 7.86
N ARG A 86 -4.50 10.95 8.96
CA ARG A 86 -3.59 9.81 9.08
C ARG A 86 -4.24 8.56 8.54
N VAL A 87 -3.53 7.87 7.69
CA VAL A 87 -4.06 6.68 7.03
C VAL A 87 -3.02 5.55 7.02
N ASN A 88 -3.53 4.34 7.03
CA ASN A 88 -2.77 3.16 6.66
C ASN A 88 -3.34 2.67 5.34
N VAL A 89 -2.54 2.64 4.30
CA VAL A 89 -2.96 2.24 2.96
C VAL A 89 -2.29 0.93 2.61
N LYS A 90 -3.10 -0.05 2.25
CA LYS A 90 -2.62 -1.28 1.63
C LYS A 90 -2.91 -1.20 0.14
N GLY A 91 -1.90 -1.40 -0.66
CA GLY A 91 -2.06 -1.30 -2.08
C GLY A 91 -0.98 -2.03 -2.84
N ARG A 92 -1.25 -2.23 -4.12
CA ARG A 92 -0.29 -2.84 -5.03
C ARG A 92 0.56 -1.75 -5.66
N VAL A 93 1.86 -1.97 -5.67
CA VAL A 93 2.81 -1.05 -6.27
C VAL A 93 2.78 -1.19 -7.79
N ASN A 94 2.49 -0.09 -8.46
CA ASN A 94 2.47 -0.03 -9.93
C ASN A 94 3.28 1.16 -10.41
N GLU A 95 3.77 1.03 -11.63
CA GLU A 95 4.45 2.09 -12.34
C GLU A 95 3.69 2.52 -13.54
N LEU A 96 3.43 3.33 -14.17
CA LEU A 96 2.78 3.56 -15.45
C LEU A 96 1.27 3.53 -15.40
N ALA A 97 0.67 4.45 -14.71
CA ALA A 97 -0.68 4.84 -15.03
C ALA A 97 -0.58 6.10 -15.90
N SER A 98 -1.15 6.05 -17.08
CA SER A 98 -1.21 7.20 -17.96
C SER A 98 -2.65 7.68 -18.02
N PHE A 99 -2.89 8.88 -17.50
CA PHE A 99 -4.21 9.51 -17.52
C PHE A 99 -4.10 10.86 -18.20
N GLY A 100 -4.89 11.06 -19.24
CA GLY A 100 -4.90 12.31 -19.95
C GLY A 100 -3.55 12.70 -20.55
N GLY A 101 -2.75 11.74 -20.95
CA GLY A 101 -1.43 11.97 -21.52
C GLY A 101 -0.32 12.19 -20.51
N GLN A 102 -0.62 12.12 -19.20
CA GLN A 102 0.38 12.26 -18.16
C GLN A 102 0.66 10.94 -17.48
N SER A 103 1.95 10.64 -17.26
CA SER A 103 2.37 9.48 -16.52
C SER A 103 2.41 9.81 -15.04
N LEU A 104 1.75 9.01 -14.21
CA LEU A 104 1.79 9.17 -12.77
C LEU A 104 3.07 8.63 -12.13
N GLY A 105 3.83 7.82 -12.88
CA GLY A 105 4.99 7.17 -12.33
C GLY A 105 4.62 6.14 -11.27
N LEU A 106 5.43 6.05 -10.23
CA LEU A 106 5.23 5.09 -9.15
C LEU A 106 4.02 5.50 -8.30
N HIS A 107 3.10 4.56 -8.14
CA HIS A 107 1.89 4.80 -7.35
C HIS A 107 1.41 3.51 -6.70
N LEU A 108 0.52 3.65 -5.72
CA LEU A 108 -0.17 2.52 -5.09
C LEU A 108 -1.58 2.42 -5.63
N ASP A 109 -1.95 1.24 -6.05
CA ASP A 109 -3.34 0.92 -6.38
C ASP A 109 -4.00 0.37 -5.11
N GLU A 110 -4.84 1.17 -4.49
CA GLU A 110 -5.40 0.88 -3.17
C GLU A 110 -6.27 -0.36 -3.19
N THR A 111 -5.96 -1.30 -2.30
CA THR A 111 -6.84 -2.44 -2.04
C THR A 111 -7.63 -2.24 -0.76
N LYS A 112 -7.06 -1.54 0.21
CA LYS A 112 -7.70 -1.26 1.48
C LYS A 112 -7.08 -0.04 2.13
N ARG A 113 -7.91 0.74 2.80
CA ARG A 113 -7.48 1.93 3.52
C ARG A 113 -8.09 1.94 4.90
N LYS A 114 -7.30 2.32 5.89
CA LYS A 114 -7.76 2.48 7.27
C LYS A 114 -7.40 3.89 7.74
N ILE A 115 -8.40 4.62 8.19
CA ILE A 115 -8.21 5.96 8.74
C ILE A 115 -7.88 5.83 10.22
N LYS A 116 -6.85 6.51 10.66
CA LYS A 116 -6.43 6.54 12.05
C LYS A 116 -6.85 7.85 12.70
N TYR A 117 -7.51 7.74 13.82
CA TYR A 117 -7.97 8.88 14.61
C TYR A 117 -7.06 9.15 15.80
#